data_de16482363456cc2b4a3a847f6d830f3
#
_entry.id   de16482363456cc2b4a3a847f6d830f3
#
_cell.length_a   1.000
_cell.length_b   1.000
_cell.length_c   1.000
_cell.angle_alpha   90.00
_cell.angle_beta   90.00
_cell.angle_gamma   90.00
#
_symmetry.space_group_name_H-M   'P 1'
#
loop_
_entity.id
_entity.type
_entity.pdbx_description
1 polymer ?
#
loop_
_entity_poly.entity_id
_entity_poly.type
_entity_poly.pdbx_seq_one_letter_code
_entity_poly.pdbx_strand_id
1 'polypeptide(L)'
;MRSHGRVEPAGGRSPRKLDTAQPSATRRPGRPAPPPACYYPRVSAEKHFHWTVALILFGVLFLGVSDTQLVAPLLPLIASDLAVTPGHAGIIVTTYSLAAAAFALFVGPVSDRVGRRKVLVSGLAIFSLASFFTYHVSTFSALVILRAVTGLAAGTLSTSALSFAGDYYPYQERGRAMGILSMGYFVAFVVGVPAGALAASRFGWHWVFACLSGGAALMFAIALVRLPPRATMASSAWQPGKFIDHFRKRDRFAGMVVAFLTSGGIVGFLTYVGAWLKTTYDMGVDRIGLLFMVAGAAAIVASPVSGWLSDHAGKRNVIVWSNIALAFLFVIVARAEVGVWLVTGIAVLSIAASARQAPLHALTTEIVVPEIRGEYIALRNAFSQLGIAVIAAISASAFDRGGFSAVALIAAFTTLLIPISCIWLREP
;
A
#
# COMPACT_ATOMS: atom_id res chain seq x y z
N MET A 1 58.50 -5.51 -61.21
CA MET A 1 58.32 -5.66 -62.66
C MET A 1 56.96 -5.10 -63.03
N ARG A 2 56.99 -4.02 -63.80
CA ARG A 2 56.11 -3.60 -64.91
C ARG A 2 54.63 -3.70 -64.71
N SER A 3 53.77 -2.75 -65.06
CA SER A 3 53.89 -1.41 -65.67
C SER A 3 52.49 -0.85 -65.84
N HIS A 4 52.38 0.42 -65.56
CA HIS A 4 51.67 1.46 -66.30
C HIS A 4 50.30 1.19 -66.94
N GLY A 5 49.41 2.15 -66.68
CA GLY A 5 48.34 2.53 -67.59
C GLY A 5 47.39 3.61 -67.01
N ARG A 6 47.82 4.88 -67.12
CA ARG A 6 46.96 6.09 -67.07
C ARG A 6 46.08 6.13 -68.31
N VAL A 7 44.88 6.64 -68.23
CA VAL A 7 44.30 7.73 -69.05
C VAL A 7 42.94 8.22 -68.46
N GLU A 8 42.80 9.51 -68.11
CA GLU A 8 41.64 10.39 -68.12
C GLU A 8 41.37 10.87 -69.57
N PRO A 9 40.36 11.75 -69.87
CA PRO A 9 39.16 12.24 -69.13
C PRO A 9 37.87 12.37 -69.99
N ALA A 10 36.91 13.02 -69.46
CA ALA A 10 35.90 13.90 -70.06
C ALA A 10 34.48 13.36 -70.33
N GLY A 11 33.49 14.08 -69.84
CA GLY A 11 32.16 14.14 -70.45
C GLY A 11 31.01 14.35 -69.45
N GLY A 12 30.74 15.60 -69.14
CA GLY A 12 29.62 15.98 -68.32
C GLY A 12 28.25 15.68 -68.94
N ARG A 13 27.29 15.30 -68.12
CA ARG A 13 25.85 15.49 -68.37
C ARG A 13 25.11 15.70 -67.07
N SER A 14 24.27 16.75 -67.07
CA SER A 14 23.37 17.23 -66.03
C SER A 14 22.42 16.18 -65.45
N PRO A 15 21.97 16.34 -64.19
CA PRO A 15 21.08 15.39 -63.55
C PRO A 15 19.64 15.55 -64.04
N ARG A 16 19.06 14.47 -64.57
CA ARG A 16 17.64 14.32 -64.81
C ARG A 16 16.92 14.18 -63.46
N LYS A 17 15.90 15.00 -63.26
CA LYS A 17 14.89 14.82 -62.21
C LYS A 17 14.20 13.48 -62.39
N LEU A 18 14.32 12.62 -61.41
CA LEU A 18 13.53 11.39 -61.30
C LEU A 18 12.25 11.75 -60.51
N ASP A 19 11.11 11.72 -61.20
CA ASP A 19 9.79 11.69 -60.64
C ASP A 19 9.63 10.42 -59.79
N THR A 20 9.53 10.56 -58.49
CA THR A 20 9.16 9.47 -57.58
C THR A 20 7.63 9.31 -57.61
N ALA A 21 7.13 8.46 -58.46
CA ALA A 21 5.79 7.92 -58.40
C ALA A 21 5.66 7.08 -57.10
N GLN A 22 4.81 7.51 -56.19
CA GLN A 22 4.39 6.70 -55.03
C GLN A 22 3.58 5.51 -55.53
N PRO A 23 3.88 4.29 -55.05
CA PRO A 23 3.00 3.15 -55.35
C PRO A 23 1.72 3.30 -54.55
N SER A 24 0.57 3.30 -55.25
CA SER A 24 -0.76 3.22 -54.72
C SER A 24 -0.91 1.94 -53.86
N ALA A 25 -0.95 2.12 -52.54
CA ALA A 25 -1.24 1.03 -51.61
C ALA A 25 -2.69 0.56 -51.80
N THR A 26 -2.84 -0.59 -52.44
CA THR A 26 -4.10 -1.33 -52.49
C THR A 26 -4.56 -1.69 -51.06
N ARG A 27 -5.60 -1.05 -50.58
CA ARG A 27 -6.26 -1.37 -49.30
C ARG A 27 -6.77 -2.80 -49.35
N ARG A 28 -6.24 -3.67 -48.52
CA ARG A 28 -6.87 -4.96 -48.18
C ARG A 28 -8.10 -4.69 -47.34
N PRO A 29 -9.30 -5.16 -47.67
CA PRO A 29 -10.48 -5.02 -46.85
C PRO A 29 -10.35 -5.95 -45.63
N GLY A 30 -10.51 -5.43 -44.41
CA GLY A 30 -10.67 -6.24 -43.20
C GLY A 30 -9.77 -5.96 -41.98
N ARG A 31 -8.89 -4.94 -41.99
CA ARG A 31 -8.25 -4.52 -40.74
C ARG A 31 -9.04 -3.36 -40.13
N PRO A 32 -9.52 -3.50 -38.86
CA PRO A 32 -10.08 -2.37 -38.14
C PRO A 32 -9.00 -1.27 -38.06
N ALA A 33 -9.43 -0.03 -38.20
CA ALA A 33 -8.55 1.12 -38.05
C ALA A 33 -7.84 1.06 -36.67
N PRO A 34 -6.53 1.35 -36.59
CA PRO A 34 -5.86 1.44 -35.32
C PRO A 34 -6.63 2.46 -34.47
N PRO A 35 -6.82 2.20 -33.15
CA PRO A 35 -7.45 3.14 -32.26
C PRO A 35 -6.73 4.49 -32.38
N PRO A 36 -7.46 5.62 -32.24
CA PRO A 36 -6.85 6.94 -32.33
C PRO A 36 -5.69 6.98 -31.33
N ALA A 37 -4.51 7.32 -31.80
CA ALA A 37 -3.33 7.45 -30.97
C ALA A 37 -3.71 8.33 -29.80
N CYS A 38 -3.68 7.80 -28.57
CA CYS A 38 -3.90 8.56 -27.37
C CYS A 38 -3.04 9.81 -27.47
N TYR A 39 -3.67 10.94 -27.57
CA TYR A 39 -3.00 12.23 -27.61
C TYR A 39 -2.33 12.44 -26.25
N TYR A 40 -1.12 11.95 -26.12
CA TYR A 40 -0.20 12.40 -25.09
C TYR A 40 0.27 13.79 -25.54
N PRO A 41 -0.13 14.89 -24.89
CA PRO A 41 0.54 16.14 -25.12
C PRO A 41 2.03 15.85 -24.88
N ARG A 42 2.86 16.09 -25.89
CA ARG A 42 4.31 16.09 -25.73
C ARG A 42 4.63 17.12 -24.65
N VAL A 43 4.71 16.67 -23.42
CA VAL A 43 5.42 17.41 -22.38
C VAL A 43 6.84 17.46 -22.91
N SER A 44 7.31 18.67 -23.20
CA SER A 44 8.68 18.96 -23.62
C SER A 44 9.62 18.08 -22.82
N ALA A 45 10.48 17.39 -23.52
CA ALA A 45 11.42 16.42 -22.98
C ALA A 45 12.52 17.13 -22.16
N GLU A 46 12.15 17.72 -21.03
CA GLU A 46 13.08 18.01 -19.97
C GLU A 46 13.23 16.71 -19.15
N LYS A 47 14.40 16.13 -19.27
CA LYS A 47 14.81 14.84 -18.65
C LYS A 47 14.92 14.90 -17.12
N HIS A 48 14.09 15.62 -16.42
CA HIS A 48 14.19 15.75 -14.97
C HIS A 48 12.99 15.09 -14.28
N PHE A 49 13.30 14.02 -13.53
CA PHE A 49 12.34 13.38 -12.62
C PHE A 49 11.76 14.40 -11.65
N HIS A 50 10.43 14.51 -11.60
CA HIS A 50 9.75 15.48 -10.75
C HIS A 50 9.74 15.05 -9.28
N TRP A 51 10.86 15.28 -8.60
CA TRP A 51 11.06 14.91 -7.21
C TRP A 51 10.02 15.49 -6.26
N THR A 52 9.58 16.74 -6.49
CA THR A 52 8.59 17.39 -5.63
C THR A 52 7.30 16.61 -5.55
N VAL A 53 6.79 16.11 -6.69
CA VAL A 53 5.56 15.30 -6.74
C VAL A 53 5.77 13.97 -6.00
N ALA A 54 6.89 13.28 -6.26
CA ALA A 54 7.21 12.02 -5.61
C ALA A 54 7.31 12.18 -4.07
N LEU A 55 7.93 13.26 -3.58
CA LEU A 55 8.07 13.53 -2.16
C LEU A 55 6.73 13.89 -1.49
N ILE A 56 5.84 14.61 -2.17
CA ILE A 56 4.48 14.86 -1.67
C ILE A 56 3.74 13.53 -1.51
N LEU A 57 3.75 12.68 -2.53
CA LEU A 57 3.05 11.41 -2.51
C LEU A 57 3.67 10.43 -1.47
N PHE A 58 5.00 10.45 -1.31
CA PHE A 58 5.70 9.76 -0.23
C PHE A 58 5.20 10.23 1.15
N GLY A 59 5.14 11.56 1.38
CA GLY A 59 4.65 12.13 2.64
C GLY A 59 3.22 11.75 2.95
N VAL A 60 2.35 11.70 1.94
CA VAL A 60 0.96 11.25 2.05
C VAL A 60 0.89 9.79 2.52
N LEU A 61 1.65 8.88 1.90
CA LEU A 61 1.69 7.48 2.30
C LEU A 61 2.33 7.28 3.67
N PHE A 62 3.42 8.01 3.95
CA PHE A 62 4.07 8.00 5.26
C PHE A 62 3.10 8.36 6.39
N LEU A 63 2.32 9.44 6.23
CA LEU A 63 1.34 9.88 7.24
C LEU A 63 0.22 8.86 7.43
N GLY A 64 -0.36 8.35 6.35
CA GLY A 64 -1.45 7.36 6.42
C GLY A 64 -1.01 6.05 7.07
N VAL A 65 0.20 5.56 6.76
CA VAL A 65 0.75 4.35 7.36
C VAL A 65 1.15 4.59 8.81
N SER A 66 1.77 5.73 9.13
CA SER A 66 2.11 6.09 10.51
C SER A 66 0.87 6.14 11.40
N ASP A 67 -0.21 6.78 10.94
CA ASP A 67 -1.48 6.83 11.68
C ASP A 67 -2.03 5.42 11.99
N THR A 68 -2.00 4.53 11.02
CA THR A 68 -2.51 3.17 11.20
C THR A 68 -1.64 2.34 12.15
N GLN A 69 -0.32 2.44 12.02
CA GLN A 69 0.62 1.59 12.77
C GLN A 69 0.88 2.10 14.19
N LEU A 70 0.73 3.40 14.42
CA LEU A 70 0.88 4.01 15.75
C LEU A 70 -0.19 3.54 16.74
N VAL A 71 -1.35 3.11 16.27
CA VAL A 71 -2.40 2.61 17.16
C VAL A 71 -1.91 1.44 18.02
N ALA A 72 -1.11 0.54 17.49
CA ALA A 72 -0.63 -0.64 18.22
C ALA A 72 0.16 -0.30 19.51
N PRO A 73 1.21 0.55 19.49
CA PRO A 73 1.89 0.97 20.71
C PRO A 73 1.06 1.92 21.59
N LEU A 74 0.11 2.67 21.00
CA LEU A 74 -0.73 3.61 21.75
C LEU A 74 -1.94 2.96 22.41
N LEU A 75 -2.35 1.77 21.97
CA LEU A 75 -3.56 1.10 22.41
C LEU A 75 -3.67 0.99 23.94
N PRO A 76 -2.61 0.59 24.69
CA PRO A 76 -2.68 0.50 26.15
C PRO A 76 -2.88 1.86 26.83
N LEU A 77 -2.29 2.94 26.30
CA LEU A 77 -2.48 4.31 26.81
C LEU A 77 -3.92 4.79 26.58
N ILE A 78 -4.43 4.58 25.36
CA ILE A 78 -5.81 4.93 25.00
C ILE A 78 -6.81 4.16 25.86
N ALA A 79 -6.57 2.86 26.06
CA ALA A 79 -7.44 2.02 26.89
C ALA A 79 -7.49 2.49 28.34
N SER A 80 -6.31 2.81 28.94
CA SER A 80 -6.23 3.29 30.32
C SER A 80 -6.85 4.68 30.49
N ASP A 81 -6.61 5.60 29.57
CA ASP A 81 -7.06 7.00 29.66
C ASP A 81 -8.58 7.13 29.48
N LEU A 82 -9.15 6.34 28.55
CA LEU A 82 -10.59 6.32 28.27
C LEU A 82 -11.36 5.25 29.06
N ALA A 83 -10.72 4.60 30.05
CA ALA A 83 -11.31 3.61 30.97
C ALA A 83 -12.04 2.45 30.24
N VAL A 84 -11.44 1.91 29.18
CA VAL A 84 -11.96 0.76 28.42
C VAL A 84 -10.96 -0.40 28.45
N THR A 85 -11.44 -1.64 28.18
CA THR A 85 -10.53 -2.77 28.04
C THR A 85 -9.67 -2.65 26.77
N PRO A 86 -8.45 -3.22 26.74
CA PRO A 86 -7.62 -3.21 25.54
C PRO A 86 -8.32 -3.85 24.34
N GLY A 87 -9.12 -4.91 24.53
CA GLY A 87 -9.93 -5.50 23.46
C GLY A 87 -10.96 -4.52 22.94
N HIS A 88 -11.70 -3.85 23.83
CA HIS A 88 -12.67 -2.82 23.45
C HIS A 88 -12.00 -1.64 22.73
N ALA A 89 -10.84 -1.19 23.19
CA ALA A 89 -10.05 -0.15 22.50
C ALA A 89 -9.69 -0.53 21.06
N GLY A 90 -9.51 -1.80 20.73
CA GLY A 90 -9.25 -2.27 19.36
C GLY A 90 -10.37 -1.98 18.36
N ILE A 91 -11.58 -1.62 18.80
CA ILE A 91 -12.68 -1.18 17.93
C ILE A 91 -12.27 0.02 17.08
N ILE A 92 -11.34 0.86 17.54
CA ILE A 92 -10.83 2.01 16.77
C ILE A 92 -10.13 1.56 15.47
N VAL A 93 -9.44 0.40 15.47
CA VAL A 93 -8.83 -0.19 14.27
C VAL A 93 -9.91 -0.78 13.37
N THR A 94 -10.87 -1.48 13.94
CA THR A 94 -12.01 -2.06 13.21
C THR A 94 -12.78 -0.98 12.47
N THR A 95 -13.17 0.09 13.16
CA THR A 95 -13.98 1.19 12.60
C THR A 95 -13.21 1.94 11.50
N TYR A 96 -11.94 2.25 11.74
CA TYR A 96 -11.06 2.85 10.76
C TYR A 96 -10.97 2.00 9.49
N SER A 97 -10.68 0.71 9.63
CA SER A 97 -10.47 -0.17 8.49
C SER A 97 -11.77 -0.46 7.73
N LEU A 98 -12.90 -0.57 8.44
CA LEU A 98 -14.21 -0.72 7.81
C LEU A 98 -14.57 0.51 6.97
N ALA A 99 -14.34 1.70 7.50
CA ALA A 99 -14.55 2.96 6.78
C ALA A 99 -13.61 3.09 5.57
N ALA A 100 -12.34 2.72 5.73
CA ALA A 100 -11.37 2.69 4.64
C ALA A 100 -11.76 1.69 3.54
N ALA A 101 -12.24 0.50 3.90
CA ALA A 101 -12.72 -0.52 2.96
C ALA A 101 -13.91 -0.01 2.15
N ALA A 102 -14.90 0.55 2.80
CA ALA A 102 -16.09 1.09 2.16
C ALA A 102 -15.74 2.18 1.14
N PHE A 103 -14.85 3.09 1.51
CA PHE A 103 -14.51 4.23 0.66
C PHE A 103 -13.52 3.87 -0.46
N ALA A 104 -12.63 2.90 -0.26
CA ALA A 104 -11.69 2.43 -1.29
C ALA A 104 -12.39 1.98 -2.58
N LEU A 105 -13.61 1.45 -2.48
CA LEU A 105 -14.42 1.04 -3.63
C LEU A 105 -14.93 2.22 -4.46
N PHE A 106 -15.22 3.35 -3.81
CA PHE A 106 -15.80 4.53 -4.47
C PHE A 106 -14.75 5.54 -4.92
N VAL A 107 -13.58 5.55 -4.30
CA VAL A 107 -12.52 6.55 -4.57
C VAL A 107 -12.05 6.52 -6.02
N GLY A 108 -11.90 5.35 -6.63
CA GLY A 108 -11.49 5.22 -8.03
C GLY A 108 -12.41 6.00 -8.97
N PRO A 109 -13.70 5.60 -9.09
CA PRO A 109 -14.68 6.28 -9.92
C PRO A 109 -14.87 7.77 -9.60
N VAL A 110 -14.84 8.13 -8.31
CA VAL A 110 -14.95 9.54 -7.89
C VAL A 110 -13.72 10.33 -8.33
N SER A 111 -12.53 9.78 -8.11
CA SER A 111 -11.25 10.39 -8.46
C SER A 111 -11.10 10.60 -9.97
N ASP A 112 -11.62 9.68 -10.77
CA ASP A 112 -11.61 9.80 -12.23
C ASP A 112 -12.54 10.92 -12.74
N ARG A 113 -13.67 11.15 -12.06
CA ARG A 113 -14.65 12.19 -12.44
C ARG A 113 -14.28 13.58 -11.91
N VAL A 114 -13.91 13.67 -10.63
CA VAL A 114 -13.64 14.94 -9.94
C VAL A 114 -12.21 15.44 -10.20
N GLY A 115 -11.31 14.51 -10.49
CA GLY A 115 -9.88 14.75 -10.68
C GLY A 115 -9.04 14.30 -9.49
N ARG A 116 -7.98 13.54 -9.76
CA ARG A 116 -7.14 12.89 -8.74
C ARG A 116 -6.52 13.87 -7.74
N ARG A 117 -6.10 15.06 -8.21
CA ARG A 117 -5.57 16.12 -7.34
C ARG A 117 -6.60 16.59 -6.32
N LYS A 118 -7.84 16.87 -6.78
CA LYS A 118 -8.89 17.37 -5.88
C LYS A 118 -9.22 16.35 -4.80
N VAL A 119 -9.34 15.08 -5.18
CA VAL A 119 -9.64 13.98 -4.24
C VAL A 119 -8.50 13.77 -3.24
N LEU A 120 -7.24 13.84 -3.68
CA LEU A 120 -6.09 13.72 -2.78
C LEU A 120 -6.01 14.91 -1.81
N VAL A 121 -6.21 16.14 -2.29
CA VAL A 121 -6.16 17.35 -1.46
C VAL A 121 -7.33 17.35 -0.47
N SER A 122 -8.56 17.00 -0.88
CA SER A 122 -9.69 16.89 0.04
C SER A 122 -9.48 15.79 1.09
N GLY A 123 -8.89 14.66 0.70
CA GLY A 123 -8.51 13.60 1.63
C GLY A 123 -7.51 14.07 2.70
N LEU A 124 -6.49 14.85 2.31
CA LEU A 124 -5.53 15.45 3.26
C LEU A 124 -6.20 16.44 4.22
N ALA A 125 -7.14 17.26 3.73
CA ALA A 125 -7.88 18.19 4.57
C ALA A 125 -8.74 17.44 5.61
N ILE A 126 -9.49 16.42 5.18
CA ILE A 126 -10.33 15.62 6.06
C ILE A 126 -9.45 14.87 7.09
N PHE A 127 -8.34 14.28 6.66
CA PHE A 127 -7.40 13.59 7.55
C PHE A 127 -6.82 14.55 8.60
N SER A 128 -6.38 15.73 8.17
CA SER A 128 -5.83 16.75 9.08
C SER A 128 -6.87 17.21 10.11
N LEU A 129 -8.10 17.54 9.68
CA LEU A 129 -9.16 17.97 10.58
C LEU A 129 -9.59 16.86 11.55
N ALA A 130 -9.76 15.63 11.06
CA ALA A 130 -10.13 14.50 11.92
C ALA A 130 -9.04 14.22 12.96
N SER A 131 -7.76 14.28 12.59
CA SER A 131 -6.63 14.13 13.52
C SER A 131 -6.56 15.29 14.51
N PHE A 132 -6.85 16.52 14.08
CA PHE A 132 -6.93 17.69 14.97
C PHE A 132 -8.01 17.51 16.03
N PHE A 133 -9.22 17.09 15.65
CA PHE A 133 -10.28 16.83 16.61
C PHE A 133 -9.97 15.63 17.51
N THR A 134 -9.22 14.64 17.02
CA THR A 134 -8.75 13.50 17.84
C THR A 134 -7.82 13.95 18.96
N TYR A 135 -7.04 15.02 18.79
CA TYR A 135 -6.25 15.63 19.87
C TYR A 135 -7.11 16.13 21.03
N HIS A 136 -8.34 16.59 20.78
CA HIS A 136 -9.26 17.14 21.78
C HIS A 136 -10.27 16.12 22.34
N VAL A 137 -10.14 14.85 21.97
CA VAL A 137 -11.09 13.82 22.37
C VAL A 137 -10.96 13.47 23.85
N SER A 138 -12.10 13.42 24.55
CA SER A 138 -12.22 13.00 25.95
C SER A 138 -13.11 11.77 26.14
N THR A 139 -13.77 11.26 25.09
CA THR A 139 -14.67 10.10 25.18
C THR A 139 -14.34 9.05 24.12
N PHE A 140 -14.50 7.78 24.50
CA PHE A 140 -14.22 6.66 23.57
C PHE A 140 -15.12 6.70 22.33
N SER A 141 -16.40 7.05 22.49
CA SER A 141 -17.35 7.14 21.37
C SER A 141 -16.95 8.19 20.33
N ALA A 142 -16.48 9.37 20.79
CA ALA A 142 -15.98 10.41 19.90
C ALA A 142 -14.72 9.95 19.15
N LEU A 143 -13.82 9.24 19.86
CA LEU A 143 -12.63 8.64 19.21
C LEU A 143 -13.02 7.67 18.10
N VAL A 144 -13.98 6.77 18.34
CA VAL A 144 -14.46 5.79 17.35
C VAL A 144 -15.02 6.49 16.11
N ILE A 145 -15.83 7.55 16.29
CA ILE A 145 -16.37 8.32 15.16
C ILE A 145 -15.25 8.99 14.37
N LEU A 146 -14.30 9.63 15.05
CA LEU A 146 -13.17 10.29 14.38
C LEU A 146 -12.26 9.29 13.67
N ARG A 147 -12.08 8.09 14.23
CA ARG A 147 -11.36 6.99 13.55
C ARG A 147 -12.06 6.52 12.27
N ALA A 148 -13.41 6.50 12.25
CA ALA A 148 -14.15 6.25 11.02
C ALA A 148 -13.87 7.33 9.96
N VAL A 149 -13.94 8.61 10.33
CA VAL A 149 -13.65 9.74 9.43
C VAL A 149 -12.20 9.71 8.93
N THR A 150 -11.24 9.43 9.83
CA THR A 150 -9.83 9.29 9.46
C THR A 150 -9.62 8.11 8.51
N GLY A 151 -10.32 6.99 8.74
CA GLY A 151 -10.29 5.81 7.87
C GLY A 151 -10.80 6.10 6.46
N LEU A 152 -11.90 6.84 6.32
CA LEU A 152 -12.39 7.33 5.02
C LEU A 152 -11.32 8.14 4.29
N ALA A 153 -10.69 9.08 4.99
CA ALA A 153 -9.63 9.91 4.44
C ALA A 153 -8.41 9.09 4.02
N ALA A 154 -7.93 8.17 4.85
CA ALA A 154 -6.75 7.34 4.59
C ALA A 154 -6.95 6.36 3.42
N GLY A 155 -8.13 5.76 3.30
CA GLY A 155 -8.52 4.95 2.13
C GLY A 155 -8.47 5.76 0.84
N THR A 156 -8.92 7.02 0.92
CA THR A 156 -8.83 7.98 -0.18
C THR A 156 -7.38 8.33 -0.54
N LEU A 157 -6.57 8.64 0.46
CA LEU A 157 -5.19 9.09 0.29
C LEU A 157 -4.30 8.04 -0.37
N SER A 158 -4.31 6.80 0.13
CA SER A 158 -3.46 5.73 -0.40
C SER A 158 -3.80 5.39 -1.84
N THR A 159 -5.09 5.24 -2.15
CA THR A 159 -5.56 4.94 -3.51
C THR A 159 -5.26 6.09 -4.47
N SER A 160 -5.54 7.34 -4.06
CA SER A 160 -5.31 8.51 -4.90
C SER A 160 -3.83 8.79 -5.14
N ALA A 161 -2.96 8.58 -4.14
CA ALA A 161 -1.52 8.78 -4.28
C ALA A 161 -0.90 7.81 -5.30
N LEU A 162 -1.22 6.52 -5.21
CA LEU A 162 -0.74 5.49 -6.13
C LEU A 162 -1.26 5.73 -7.56
N SER A 163 -2.55 6.07 -7.68
CA SER A 163 -3.16 6.37 -8.96
C SER A 163 -2.58 7.64 -9.59
N PHE A 164 -2.36 8.69 -8.78
CA PHE A 164 -1.74 9.92 -9.25
C PHE A 164 -0.33 9.66 -9.79
N ALA A 165 0.48 8.90 -9.06
CA ALA A 165 1.81 8.53 -9.50
C ALA A 165 1.79 7.73 -10.81
N GLY A 166 0.88 6.76 -10.93
CA GLY A 166 0.71 5.94 -12.14
C GLY A 166 0.33 6.75 -13.38
N ASP A 167 -0.41 7.85 -13.22
CA ASP A 167 -0.83 8.71 -14.34
C ASP A 167 0.15 9.84 -14.62
N TYR A 168 0.84 10.32 -13.59
CA TYR A 168 1.73 11.47 -13.71
C TYR A 168 3.07 11.10 -14.33
N TYR A 169 3.68 9.99 -13.92
CA TYR A 169 4.99 9.58 -14.38
C TYR A 169 4.91 8.76 -15.67
N PRO A 170 5.78 9.05 -16.66
CA PRO A 170 5.91 8.23 -17.86
C PRO A 170 6.35 6.81 -17.48
N TYR A 171 6.09 5.84 -18.36
CA TYR A 171 6.34 4.41 -18.09
C TYR A 171 7.74 4.12 -17.57
N GLN A 172 8.75 4.80 -18.14
CA GLN A 172 10.16 4.61 -17.81
C GLN A 172 10.53 5.08 -16.38
N GLU A 173 9.81 6.07 -15.86
CA GLU A 173 10.07 6.67 -14.53
C GLU A 173 9.09 6.15 -13.46
N ARG A 174 8.03 5.47 -13.87
CA ARG A 174 6.96 5.00 -12.98
C ARG A 174 7.49 4.05 -11.90
N GLY A 175 8.41 3.14 -12.26
CA GLY A 175 9.03 2.22 -11.29
C GLY A 175 9.77 2.97 -10.19
N ARG A 176 10.54 4.01 -10.53
CA ARG A 176 11.25 4.85 -9.57
C ARG A 176 10.27 5.63 -8.66
N ALA A 177 9.23 6.20 -9.24
CA ALA A 177 8.20 6.92 -8.46
C ALA A 177 7.51 5.98 -7.46
N MET A 178 7.04 4.80 -7.92
CA MET A 178 6.42 3.80 -7.05
C MET A 178 7.37 3.30 -5.96
N GLY A 179 8.67 3.15 -6.27
CA GLY A 179 9.70 2.81 -5.28
C GLY A 179 9.80 3.86 -4.17
N ILE A 180 9.83 5.15 -4.52
CA ILE A 180 9.85 6.25 -3.54
C ILE A 180 8.59 6.24 -2.68
N LEU A 181 7.42 6.06 -3.28
CA LEU A 181 6.16 5.97 -2.55
C LEU A 181 6.17 4.79 -1.56
N SER A 182 6.66 3.64 -1.99
CA SER A 182 6.75 2.43 -1.14
C SER A 182 7.72 2.62 0.03
N MET A 183 8.77 3.44 -0.11
CA MET A 183 9.64 3.80 1.02
C MET A 183 8.86 4.51 2.13
N GLY A 184 7.80 5.25 1.82
CA GLY A 184 6.93 5.87 2.83
C GLY A 184 6.36 4.86 3.82
N TYR A 185 6.02 3.66 3.35
CA TYR A 185 5.55 2.56 4.19
C TYR A 185 6.64 2.12 5.20
N PHE A 186 7.85 1.86 4.73
CA PHE A 186 8.94 1.39 5.60
C PHE A 186 9.43 2.47 6.56
N VAL A 187 9.54 3.71 6.09
CA VAL A 187 9.96 4.85 6.93
C VAL A 187 8.93 5.11 8.05
N ALA A 188 7.64 4.87 7.80
CA ALA A 188 6.63 4.94 8.84
C ALA A 188 6.91 3.97 10.00
N PHE A 189 7.33 2.74 9.73
CA PHE A 189 7.69 1.77 10.78
C PHE A 189 8.98 2.11 11.51
N VAL A 190 10.01 2.57 10.78
CA VAL A 190 11.34 2.81 11.36
C VAL A 190 11.44 4.16 12.05
N VAL A 191 10.71 5.16 11.57
CA VAL A 191 10.78 6.53 12.10
C VAL A 191 9.44 6.98 12.69
N GLY A 192 8.33 6.81 11.93
CA GLY A 192 7.02 7.32 12.31
C GLY A 192 6.51 6.70 13.61
N VAL A 193 6.52 5.37 13.72
CA VAL A 193 6.02 4.66 14.90
C VAL A 193 6.89 4.91 16.14
N PRO A 194 8.25 4.79 16.10
CA PRO A 194 9.07 5.09 17.27
C PRO A 194 8.98 6.55 17.71
N ALA A 195 9.00 7.49 16.78
CA ALA A 195 8.87 8.91 17.10
C ALA A 195 7.51 9.22 17.76
N GLY A 196 6.42 8.66 17.22
CA GLY A 196 5.10 8.80 17.81
C GLY A 196 4.97 8.12 19.17
N ALA A 197 5.55 6.93 19.36
CA ALA A 197 5.59 6.25 20.65
C ALA A 197 6.37 7.03 21.71
N LEU A 198 7.51 7.63 21.31
CA LEU A 198 8.30 8.50 22.18
C LEU A 198 7.55 9.79 22.52
N ALA A 199 6.87 10.41 21.57
CA ALA A 199 6.02 11.57 21.83
C ALA A 199 4.88 11.22 22.79
N ALA A 200 4.24 10.07 22.59
CA ALA A 200 3.16 9.60 23.46
C ALA A 200 3.63 9.31 24.88
N SER A 201 4.83 8.76 25.08
CA SER A 201 5.38 8.47 26.41
C SER A 201 5.70 9.75 27.21
N ARG A 202 6.00 10.87 26.53
CA ARG A 202 6.37 12.14 27.18
C ARG A 202 5.21 13.11 27.33
N PHE A 203 4.34 13.18 26.32
CA PHE A 203 3.32 14.22 26.22
C PHE A 203 1.89 13.66 26.23
N GLY A 204 1.74 12.32 26.21
CA GLY A 204 0.45 11.64 26.07
C GLY A 204 0.08 11.34 24.61
N TRP A 205 -0.81 10.36 24.42
CA TRP A 205 -1.20 9.85 23.10
C TRP A 205 -1.91 10.90 22.23
N HIS A 206 -2.59 11.87 22.81
CA HIS A 206 -3.27 12.95 22.09
C HIS A 206 -2.30 13.75 21.21
N TRP A 207 -1.10 14.06 21.71
CA TRP A 207 -0.10 14.82 20.96
C TRP A 207 0.37 14.15 19.68
N VAL A 208 0.29 12.83 19.61
CA VAL A 208 0.59 12.08 18.39
C VAL A 208 -0.36 12.50 17.28
N PHE A 209 -1.66 12.63 17.58
CA PHE A 209 -2.66 13.05 16.61
C PHE A 209 -2.51 14.55 16.26
N ALA A 210 -2.06 15.38 17.18
CA ALA A 210 -1.70 16.77 16.87
C ALA A 210 -0.52 16.84 15.85
N CYS A 211 0.52 16.03 16.04
CA CYS A 211 1.63 15.94 15.10
C CYS A 211 1.19 15.41 13.72
N LEU A 212 0.35 14.38 13.69
CA LEU A 212 -0.22 13.85 12.44
C LEU A 212 -1.08 14.89 11.73
N SER A 213 -1.90 15.64 12.48
CA SER A 213 -2.69 16.75 11.95
C SER A 213 -1.81 17.84 11.34
N GLY A 214 -0.79 18.30 12.07
CA GLY A 214 0.16 19.30 11.58
C GLY A 214 0.91 18.85 10.32
N GLY A 215 1.37 17.60 10.31
CA GLY A 215 2.01 16.99 9.14
C GLY A 215 1.07 16.91 7.93
N ALA A 216 -0.19 16.53 8.16
CA ALA A 216 -1.19 16.47 7.11
C ALA A 216 -1.59 17.86 6.60
N ALA A 217 -1.70 18.87 7.47
CA ALA A 217 -1.95 20.26 7.10
C ALA A 217 -0.80 20.81 6.26
N LEU A 218 0.44 20.51 6.62
CA LEU A 218 1.61 20.88 5.84
C LEU A 218 1.58 20.23 4.45
N MET A 219 1.32 18.91 4.38
CA MET A 219 1.20 18.19 3.10
C MET A 219 0.04 18.72 2.27
N PHE A 220 -1.09 19.07 2.90
CA PHE A 220 -2.23 19.74 2.24
C PHE A 220 -1.81 21.07 1.59
N ALA A 221 -1.15 21.93 2.33
CA ALA A 221 -0.69 23.23 1.83
C ALA A 221 0.30 23.08 0.68
N ILE A 222 1.29 22.16 0.82
CA ILE A 222 2.26 21.88 -0.25
C ILE A 222 1.56 21.28 -1.47
N ALA A 223 0.63 20.35 -1.29
CA ALA A 223 -0.10 19.72 -2.39
C ALA A 223 -0.99 20.72 -3.14
N LEU A 224 -1.63 21.66 -2.42
CA LEU A 224 -2.40 22.75 -3.01
C LEU A 224 -1.57 23.62 -3.97
N VAL A 225 -0.31 23.90 -3.62
CA VAL A 225 0.54 24.79 -4.42
C VAL A 225 1.33 24.05 -5.49
N ARG A 226 1.83 22.86 -5.18
CA ARG A 226 2.85 22.17 -5.99
C ARG A 226 2.32 21.02 -6.85
N LEU A 227 1.17 20.41 -6.50
CA LEU A 227 0.62 19.37 -7.36
C LEU A 227 -0.01 19.99 -8.61
N PRO A 228 0.40 19.57 -9.81
CA PRO A 228 -0.16 20.11 -11.04
C PRO A 228 -1.63 19.71 -11.18
N PRO A 229 -2.50 20.63 -11.62
CA PRO A 229 -3.85 20.29 -12.05
C PRO A 229 -3.74 19.45 -13.32
N ARG A 230 -4.15 18.18 -13.27
CA ARG A 230 -4.17 17.32 -14.45
C ARG A 230 -5.60 17.20 -14.95
N ALA A 231 -5.75 17.24 -16.27
CA ALA A 231 -7.02 16.99 -16.92
C ALA A 231 -7.54 15.60 -16.50
N THR A 232 -8.79 15.52 -16.17
CA THR A 232 -9.49 14.25 -15.95
C THR A 232 -9.35 13.43 -17.21
N MET A 233 -8.69 12.26 -17.12
CA MET A 233 -8.74 11.31 -18.22
C MET A 233 -10.19 10.84 -18.35
N ALA A 234 -10.69 10.72 -19.57
CA ALA A 234 -12.01 10.18 -19.82
C ALA A 234 -12.10 8.79 -19.16
N SER A 235 -12.79 8.73 -18.05
CA SER A 235 -13.03 7.50 -17.31
C SER A 235 -13.83 6.57 -18.22
N SER A 236 -13.36 5.34 -18.39
CA SER A 236 -14.26 4.28 -18.83
C SER A 236 -15.40 4.24 -17.81
N ALA A 237 -16.62 4.46 -18.26
CA ALA A 237 -17.79 4.51 -17.40
C ALA A 237 -17.80 3.28 -16.48
N TRP A 238 -17.91 3.52 -15.17
CA TRP A 238 -18.03 2.45 -14.19
C TRP A 238 -19.18 1.52 -14.60
N GLN A 239 -18.87 0.27 -14.87
CA GLN A 239 -19.81 -0.73 -15.35
C GLN A 239 -20.07 -1.74 -14.24
N PRO A 240 -21.21 -1.66 -13.54
CA PRO A 240 -21.52 -2.57 -12.42
C PRO A 240 -21.45 -4.06 -12.78
N GLY A 241 -21.74 -4.41 -14.03
CA GLY A 241 -21.67 -5.78 -14.52
C GLY A 241 -20.26 -6.36 -14.52
N LYS A 242 -19.25 -5.55 -14.86
CA LYS A 242 -17.83 -5.98 -14.81
C LYS A 242 -17.34 -6.18 -13.39
N PHE A 243 -17.86 -5.40 -12.45
CA PHE A 243 -17.55 -5.54 -11.03
C PHE A 243 -17.97 -6.89 -10.47
N ILE A 244 -19.18 -7.36 -10.83
CA ILE A 244 -19.69 -8.69 -10.41
C ILE A 244 -18.86 -9.84 -11.00
N ASP A 245 -18.29 -9.67 -12.19
CA ASP A 245 -17.45 -10.69 -12.83
C ASP A 245 -16.18 -11.01 -12.04
N HIS A 246 -15.67 -10.08 -11.23
CA HIS A 246 -14.54 -10.35 -10.34
C HIS A 246 -14.88 -11.38 -9.26
N PHE A 247 -16.13 -11.42 -8.79
CA PHE A 247 -16.58 -12.39 -7.79
C PHE A 247 -16.90 -13.76 -8.40
N ARG A 248 -17.26 -13.82 -9.67
CA ARG A 248 -17.59 -15.07 -10.38
C ARG A 248 -16.35 -15.87 -10.78
N LYS A 249 -15.22 -15.21 -11.00
CA LYS A 249 -13.98 -15.88 -11.39
C LYS A 249 -13.20 -16.33 -10.15
N ARG A 250 -13.01 -17.65 -10.01
CA ARG A 250 -12.40 -18.28 -8.83
C ARG A 250 -11.01 -17.73 -8.52
N ASP A 251 -10.17 -17.53 -9.54
CA ASP A 251 -8.82 -16.97 -9.41
C ASP A 251 -8.83 -15.56 -8.83
N ARG A 252 -9.72 -14.68 -9.32
CA ARG A 252 -9.85 -13.30 -8.83
C ARG A 252 -10.39 -13.25 -7.41
N PHE A 253 -11.41 -14.06 -7.13
CA PHE A 253 -11.98 -14.15 -5.78
C PHE A 253 -10.95 -14.69 -4.78
N ALA A 254 -10.18 -15.72 -5.15
CA ALA A 254 -9.08 -16.23 -4.32
C ALA A 254 -8.04 -15.15 -4.02
N GLY A 255 -7.67 -14.31 -4.99
CA GLY A 255 -6.75 -13.19 -4.76
C GLY A 255 -7.30 -12.14 -3.78
N MET A 256 -8.62 -11.89 -3.78
CA MET A 256 -9.27 -11.03 -2.77
C MET A 256 -9.27 -11.67 -1.38
N VAL A 257 -9.56 -12.97 -1.28
CA VAL A 257 -9.50 -13.73 -0.02
C VAL A 257 -8.06 -13.74 0.53
N VAL A 258 -7.06 -13.95 -0.31
CA VAL A 258 -5.65 -13.86 0.08
C VAL A 258 -5.31 -12.49 0.65
N ALA A 259 -5.79 -11.40 0.04
CA ALA A 259 -5.57 -10.04 0.55
C ALA A 259 -6.27 -9.82 1.92
N PHE A 260 -7.49 -10.31 2.07
CA PHE A 260 -8.24 -10.30 3.32
C PHE A 260 -7.48 -11.02 4.46
N LEU A 261 -7.06 -12.25 4.23
CA LEU A 261 -6.36 -13.07 5.22
C LEU A 261 -4.98 -12.52 5.56
N THR A 262 -4.23 -12.06 4.54
CA THR A 262 -2.86 -11.54 4.70
C THR A 262 -2.84 -10.29 5.57
N SER A 263 -3.70 -9.32 5.27
CA SER A 263 -3.75 -8.06 6.01
C SER A 263 -4.44 -8.22 7.34
N GLY A 264 -5.54 -8.97 7.40
CA GLY A 264 -6.27 -9.22 8.63
C GLY A 264 -5.42 -9.93 9.68
N GLY A 265 -4.74 -11.02 9.31
CA GLY A 265 -3.92 -11.80 10.23
C GLY A 265 -2.77 -10.99 10.85
N ILE A 266 -1.98 -10.30 10.01
CA ILE A 266 -0.83 -9.53 10.51
C ILE A 266 -1.25 -8.29 11.30
N VAL A 267 -2.23 -7.52 10.83
CA VAL A 267 -2.66 -6.29 11.52
C VAL A 267 -3.46 -6.64 12.77
N GLY A 268 -4.28 -7.69 12.75
CA GLY A 268 -4.97 -8.19 13.95
C GLY A 268 -3.98 -8.57 15.05
N PHE A 269 -2.88 -9.24 14.73
CA PHE A 269 -1.80 -9.55 15.67
C PHE A 269 -1.11 -8.28 16.17
N LEU A 270 -0.64 -7.41 15.25
CA LEU A 270 0.10 -6.20 15.58
C LEU A 270 -0.70 -5.25 16.47
N THR A 271 -2.01 -5.15 16.26
CA THR A 271 -2.90 -4.26 17.04
C THR A 271 -2.77 -4.50 18.55
N TYR A 272 -2.65 -5.76 18.97
CA TYR A 272 -2.66 -6.12 20.39
C TYR A 272 -1.26 -6.38 20.97
N VAL A 273 -0.19 -6.35 20.17
CA VAL A 273 1.21 -6.49 20.66
C VAL A 273 1.54 -5.45 21.73
N GLY A 274 1.17 -4.18 21.50
CA GLY A 274 1.44 -3.11 22.47
C GLY A 274 0.71 -3.34 23.79
N ALA A 275 -0.56 -3.71 23.74
CA ALA A 275 -1.36 -4.02 24.93
C ALA A 275 -0.79 -5.23 25.69
N TRP A 276 -0.43 -6.29 24.98
CA TRP A 276 0.21 -7.49 25.56
C TRP A 276 1.52 -7.16 26.26
N LEU A 277 2.42 -6.44 25.61
CA LEU A 277 3.72 -6.07 26.19
C LEU A 277 3.56 -5.17 27.42
N LYS A 278 2.58 -4.26 27.42
CA LYS A 278 2.26 -3.45 28.57
C LYS A 278 1.65 -4.24 29.72
N THR A 279 0.65 -5.09 29.45
CA THR A 279 -0.08 -5.81 30.51
C THR A 279 0.74 -6.96 31.11
N THR A 280 1.57 -7.65 30.30
CA THR A 280 2.33 -8.81 30.76
C THR A 280 3.69 -8.45 31.34
N TYR A 281 4.36 -7.43 30.80
CA TYR A 281 5.74 -7.10 31.13
C TYR A 281 5.93 -5.66 31.63
N ASP A 282 4.85 -4.91 31.80
CA ASP A 282 4.86 -3.47 32.14
C ASP A 282 5.81 -2.63 31.28
N MET A 283 5.91 -3.01 29.98
CA MET A 283 6.81 -2.36 29.05
C MET A 283 6.33 -0.94 28.71
N GLY A 284 7.21 0.04 28.77
CA GLY A 284 6.91 1.42 28.37
C GLY A 284 6.62 1.54 26.87
N VAL A 285 5.77 2.49 26.50
CA VAL A 285 5.33 2.71 25.10
C VAL A 285 6.51 3.08 24.20
N ASP A 286 7.51 3.80 24.72
CA ASP A 286 8.77 4.11 24.05
C ASP A 286 9.53 2.84 23.63
N ARG A 287 9.66 1.86 24.54
CA ARG A 287 10.31 0.57 24.26
C ARG A 287 9.49 -0.26 23.26
N ILE A 288 8.16 -0.24 23.36
CA ILE A 288 7.28 -0.87 22.37
C ILE A 288 7.53 -0.24 20.98
N GLY A 289 7.63 1.08 20.89
CA GLY A 289 7.99 1.79 19.67
C GLY A 289 9.33 1.35 19.07
N LEU A 290 10.34 1.12 19.91
CA LEU A 290 11.64 0.59 19.47
C LEU A 290 11.55 -0.83 18.90
N LEU A 291 10.69 -1.68 19.44
CA LEU A 291 10.43 -3.02 18.86
C LEU A 291 9.82 -2.91 17.46
N PHE A 292 8.91 -1.96 17.23
CA PHE A 292 8.39 -1.68 15.89
C PHE A 292 9.48 -1.14 14.94
N MET A 293 10.42 -0.37 15.44
CA MET A 293 11.60 0.06 14.65
C MET A 293 12.44 -1.14 14.21
N VAL A 294 12.72 -2.07 15.12
CA VAL A 294 13.46 -3.31 14.80
C VAL A 294 12.69 -4.12 13.74
N ALA A 295 11.37 -4.26 13.92
CA ALA A 295 10.49 -4.92 12.96
C ALA A 295 10.56 -4.27 11.57
N GLY A 296 10.49 -2.93 11.51
CA GLY A 296 10.59 -2.17 10.28
C GLY A 296 11.94 -2.28 9.60
N ALA A 297 13.04 -2.18 10.36
CA ALA A 297 14.40 -2.35 9.85
C ALA A 297 14.61 -3.76 9.27
N ALA A 298 14.17 -4.80 9.98
CA ALA A 298 14.20 -6.17 9.50
C ALA A 298 13.40 -6.36 8.20
N ALA A 299 12.22 -5.73 8.09
CA ALA A 299 11.39 -5.75 6.90
C ALA A 299 12.05 -5.07 5.68
N ILE A 300 12.75 -3.95 5.88
CA ILE A 300 13.51 -3.26 4.82
C ILE A 300 14.56 -4.17 4.23
N VAL A 301 15.35 -4.83 5.10
CA VAL A 301 16.42 -5.74 4.66
C VAL A 301 15.85 -6.98 3.96
N ALA A 302 14.74 -7.52 4.47
CA ALA A 302 14.11 -8.71 3.95
C ALA A 302 13.44 -8.50 2.58
N SER A 303 12.93 -7.29 2.29
CA SER A 303 12.15 -7.01 1.08
C SER A 303 12.90 -7.29 -0.24
N PRO A 304 14.14 -6.80 -0.47
CA PRO A 304 14.89 -7.12 -1.69
C PRO A 304 15.25 -8.61 -1.79
N VAL A 305 15.63 -9.22 -0.64
CA VAL A 305 15.97 -10.65 -0.56
C VAL A 305 14.77 -11.52 -0.94
N SER A 306 13.59 -11.13 -0.51
CA SER A 306 12.33 -11.79 -0.86
C SER A 306 12.05 -11.78 -2.36
N GLY A 307 12.26 -10.65 -3.03
CA GLY A 307 12.13 -10.54 -4.48
C GLY A 307 13.08 -11.51 -5.19
N TRP A 308 14.36 -11.46 -4.84
CA TRP A 308 15.37 -12.35 -5.39
C TRP A 308 15.05 -13.85 -5.15
N LEU A 309 14.65 -14.20 -3.93
CA LEU A 309 14.27 -15.57 -3.58
C LEU A 309 13.04 -16.05 -4.37
N SER A 310 12.06 -15.17 -4.55
CA SER A 310 10.86 -15.42 -5.34
C SER A 310 11.16 -15.74 -6.81
N ASP A 311 12.16 -15.05 -7.39
CA ASP A 311 12.57 -15.26 -8.77
C ASP A 311 13.31 -16.61 -8.98
N HIS A 312 14.03 -17.10 -7.95
CA HIS A 312 14.81 -18.34 -8.04
C HIS A 312 14.07 -19.58 -7.54
N ALA A 313 13.33 -19.47 -6.42
CA ALA A 313 12.64 -20.60 -5.79
C ALA A 313 11.17 -20.76 -6.25
N GLY A 314 10.67 -19.82 -7.04
CA GLY A 314 9.28 -19.75 -7.47
C GLY A 314 8.37 -19.03 -6.47
N LYS A 315 7.47 -18.20 -6.98
CA LYS A 315 6.59 -17.35 -6.18
C LYS A 315 5.75 -18.13 -5.18
N ARG A 316 5.16 -19.24 -5.62
CA ARG A 316 4.28 -20.09 -4.80
C ARG A 316 5.01 -20.73 -3.65
N ASN A 317 6.21 -21.27 -3.87
CA ASN A 317 7.02 -21.91 -2.82
C ASN A 317 7.37 -20.91 -1.72
N VAL A 318 7.83 -19.70 -2.10
CA VAL A 318 8.14 -18.62 -1.14
C VAL A 318 6.91 -18.25 -0.32
N ILE A 319 5.72 -18.12 -0.96
CA ILE A 319 4.47 -17.83 -0.26
C ILE A 319 4.13 -18.93 0.74
N VAL A 320 4.18 -20.19 0.33
CA VAL A 320 3.83 -21.33 1.20
C VAL A 320 4.74 -21.39 2.42
N TRP A 321 6.06 -21.44 2.21
CA TRP A 321 7.02 -21.60 3.29
C TRP A 321 7.07 -20.39 4.23
N SER A 322 6.97 -19.17 3.69
CA SER A 322 6.94 -17.96 4.53
C SER A 322 5.67 -17.87 5.37
N ASN A 323 4.51 -18.32 4.87
CA ASN A 323 3.28 -18.35 5.66
C ASN A 323 3.29 -19.44 6.73
N ILE A 324 3.84 -20.62 6.44
CA ILE A 324 4.01 -21.67 7.44
C ILE A 324 4.94 -21.18 8.56
N ALA A 325 6.12 -20.64 8.20
CA ALA A 325 7.05 -20.10 9.17
C ALA A 325 6.41 -18.96 10.01
N LEU A 326 5.68 -18.07 9.36
CA LEU A 326 5.01 -16.96 10.04
C LEU A 326 3.93 -17.42 11.02
N ALA A 327 3.17 -18.46 10.66
CA ALA A 327 2.15 -19.04 11.56
C ALA A 327 2.78 -19.61 12.84
N PHE A 328 3.90 -20.34 12.73
CA PHE A 328 4.65 -20.80 13.88
C PHE A 328 5.24 -19.66 14.71
N LEU A 329 5.79 -18.62 14.03
CA LEU A 329 6.38 -17.46 14.68
C LEU A 329 5.36 -16.65 15.48
N PHE A 330 4.11 -16.52 15.02
CA PHE A 330 3.05 -15.89 15.81
C PHE A 330 2.87 -16.57 17.18
N VAL A 331 2.86 -17.90 17.20
CA VAL A 331 2.67 -18.67 18.44
C VAL A 331 3.93 -18.60 19.33
N ILE A 332 5.12 -18.70 18.73
CA ILE A 332 6.39 -18.63 19.45
C ILE A 332 6.59 -17.27 20.10
N VAL A 333 6.39 -16.19 19.34
CA VAL A 333 6.55 -14.82 19.84
C VAL A 333 5.57 -14.52 20.97
N ALA A 334 4.34 -15.01 20.90
CA ALA A 334 3.35 -14.80 21.97
C ALA A 334 3.72 -15.49 23.30
N ARG A 335 4.70 -16.40 23.29
CA ARG A 335 5.21 -17.10 24.48
C ARG A 335 6.65 -16.68 24.84
N ALA A 336 7.25 -15.78 24.06
CA ALA A 336 8.63 -15.36 24.27
C ALA A 336 8.74 -14.46 25.51
N GLU A 337 9.74 -14.71 26.33
CA GLU A 337 10.10 -13.84 27.46
C GLU A 337 10.78 -12.55 26.98
N VAL A 338 10.64 -11.49 27.77
CA VAL A 338 11.29 -10.20 27.49
C VAL A 338 12.81 -10.37 27.48
N GLY A 339 13.44 -9.90 26.43
CA GLY A 339 14.89 -9.98 26.25
C GLY A 339 15.26 -10.17 24.78
N VAL A 340 16.42 -10.75 24.57
CA VAL A 340 16.98 -11.00 23.23
C VAL A 340 16.04 -11.89 22.40
N TRP A 341 15.40 -12.88 23.03
CA TRP A 341 14.48 -13.79 22.35
C TRP A 341 13.24 -13.12 21.77
N LEU A 342 12.65 -12.16 22.51
CA LEU A 342 11.51 -11.39 22.02
C LEU A 342 11.91 -10.49 20.83
N VAL A 343 13.03 -9.77 20.96
CA VAL A 343 13.56 -8.89 19.91
C VAL A 343 13.86 -9.68 18.64
N THR A 344 14.58 -10.82 18.79
CA THR A 344 14.92 -11.71 17.69
C THR A 344 13.65 -12.32 17.05
N GLY A 345 12.71 -12.75 17.89
CA GLY A 345 11.44 -13.32 17.44
C GLY A 345 10.64 -12.31 16.60
N ILE A 346 10.54 -11.05 17.03
CA ILE A 346 9.87 -9.97 16.29
C ILE A 346 10.60 -9.67 14.98
N ALA A 347 11.93 -9.64 14.99
CA ALA A 347 12.72 -9.41 13.78
C ALA A 347 12.50 -10.53 12.75
N VAL A 348 12.58 -11.80 13.17
CA VAL A 348 12.37 -12.97 12.31
C VAL A 348 10.91 -13.03 11.80
N LEU A 349 9.93 -12.70 12.66
CA LEU A 349 8.53 -12.58 12.27
C LEU A 349 8.35 -11.53 11.16
N SER A 350 9.00 -10.37 11.30
CA SER A 350 8.94 -9.30 10.31
C SER A 350 9.62 -9.68 8.99
N ILE A 351 10.71 -10.44 9.04
CA ILE A 351 11.37 -11.00 7.85
C ILE A 351 10.41 -11.96 7.13
N ALA A 352 9.79 -12.89 7.84
CA ALA A 352 8.84 -13.85 7.27
C ALA A 352 7.59 -13.15 6.70
N ALA A 353 7.09 -12.13 7.40
CA ALA A 353 5.96 -11.32 6.94
C ALA A 353 6.29 -10.53 5.67
N SER A 354 7.51 -10.00 5.56
CA SER A 354 7.97 -9.26 4.37
C SER A 354 8.26 -10.19 3.19
N ALA A 355 8.79 -11.39 3.47
CA ALA A 355 9.15 -12.37 2.44
C ALA A 355 7.97 -12.79 1.56
N ARG A 356 6.75 -12.82 2.07
CA ARG A 356 5.54 -13.16 1.31
C ARG A 356 4.95 -12.00 0.50
N GLN A 357 5.29 -10.74 0.83
CA GLN A 357 4.58 -9.57 0.28
C GLN A 357 4.79 -9.39 -1.22
N ALA A 358 6.05 -9.37 -1.67
CA ALA A 358 6.37 -9.17 -3.08
C ALA A 358 5.79 -10.29 -3.98
N PRO A 359 5.99 -11.59 -3.70
CA PRO A 359 5.40 -12.67 -4.50
C PRO A 359 3.87 -12.68 -4.46
N LEU A 360 3.22 -12.37 -3.32
CA LEU A 360 1.75 -12.25 -3.25
C LEU A 360 1.22 -11.10 -4.11
N HIS A 361 1.88 -9.95 -4.07
CA HIS A 361 1.50 -8.82 -4.91
C HIS A 361 1.65 -9.13 -6.39
N ALA A 362 2.77 -9.74 -6.80
CA ALA A 362 3.01 -10.15 -8.19
C ALA A 362 1.95 -11.16 -8.64
N LEU A 363 1.80 -12.27 -7.91
CA LEU A 363 0.85 -13.33 -8.26
C LEU A 363 -0.59 -12.81 -8.39
N THR A 364 -1.05 -11.98 -7.44
CA THR A 364 -2.42 -11.45 -7.45
C THR A 364 -2.66 -10.38 -8.53
N THR A 365 -1.64 -9.70 -9.03
CA THR A 365 -1.79 -8.69 -10.10
C THR A 365 -1.65 -9.27 -11.51
N GLU A 366 -0.94 -10.39 -11.66
CA GLU A 366 -0.77 -11.10 -12.93
C GLU A 366 -2.03 -11.85 -13.39
N ILE A 367 -2.95 -12.17 -12.47
CA ILE A 367 -4.23 -12.86 -12.77
C ILE A 367 -5.13 -12.05 -13.70
N VAL A 368 -4.95 -10.73 -13.75
CA VAL A 368 -5.88 -9.82 -14.39
C VAL A 368 -5.24 -9.11 -15.56
N VAL A 369 -5.95 -9.08 -16.70
CA VAL A 369 -5.53 -8.33 -17.89
C VAL A 369 -5.38 -6.82 -17.59
N PRO A 370 -4.48 -6.13 -18.30
CA PRO A 370 -4.14 -4.72 -17.99
C PRO A 370 -5.34 -3.77 -17.91
N GLU A 371 -6.38 -4.00 -18.74
CA GLU A 371 -7.54 -3.12 -18.91
C GLU A 371 -8.43 -3.02 -17.65
N ILE A 372 -8.48 -4.09 -16.84
CA ILE A 372 -9.30 -4.16 -15.61
C ILE A 372 -8.46 -4.26 -14.34
N ARG A 373 -7.12 -4.16 -14.46
CA ARG A 373 -6.19 -4.31 -13.33
C ARG A 373 -6.40 -3.25 -12.25
N GLY A 374 -6.69 -2.01 -12.64
CA GLY A 374 -6.94 -0.93 -11.68
C GLY A 374 -8.16 -1.18 -10.81
N GLU A 375 -9.26 -1.63 -11.41
CA GLU A 375 -10.50 -1.99 -10.72
C GLU A 375 -10.28 -3.16 -9.75
N TYR A 376 -9.57 -4.19 -10.20
CA TYR A 376 -9.23 -5.35 -9.38
C TYR A 376 -8.33 -4.99 -8.19
N ILE A 377 -7.33 -4.13 -8.36
CA ILE A 377 -6.45 -3.67 -7.27
C ILE A 377 -7.26 -2.89 -6.24
N ALA A 378 -8.19 -2.03 -6.66
CA ALA A 378 -9.05 -1.30 -5.73
C ALA A 378 -9.92 -2.25 -4.91
N LEU A 379 -10.52 -3.27 -5.56
CA LEU A 379 -11.33 -4.28 -4.91
C LEU A 379 -10.50 -5.13 -3.93
N ARG A 380 -9.30 -5.54 -4.35
CA ARG A 380 -8.35 -6.26 -3.49
C ARG A 380 -7.95 -5.44 -2.26
N ASN A 381 -7.72 -4.13 -2.41
CA ASN A 381 -7.42 -3.24 -1.29
C ASN A 381 -8.60 -3.09 -0.34
N ALA A 382 -9.83 -3.00 -0.85
CA ALA A 382 -11.03 -2.99 -0.03
C ALA A 382 -11.17 -4.29 0.79
N PHE A 383 -10.91 -5.45 0.18
CA PHE A 383 -10.89 -6.74 0.88
C PHE A 383 -9.77 -6.83 1.92
N SER A 384 -8.61 -6.25 1.64
CA SER A 384 -7.51 -6.12 2.60
C SER A 384 -7.95 -5.35 3.85
N GLN A 385 -8.59 -4.21 3.67
CA GLN A 385 -9.11 -3.39 4.78
C GLN A 385 -10.27 -4.06 5.51
N LEU A 386 -11.15 -4.74 4.78
CA LEU A 386 -12.23 -5.54 5.39
C LEU A 386 -11.64 -6.69 6.24
N GLY A 387 -10.58 -7.33 5.75
CA GLY A 387 -9.85 -8.35 6.51
C GLY A 387 -9.29 -7.80 7.82
N ILE A 388 -8.68 -6.62 7.78
CA ILE A 388 -8.20 -5.94 8.99
C ILE A 388 -9.37 -5.68 9.95
N ALA A 389 -10.48 -5.12 9.47
CA ALA A 389 -11.64 -4.82 10.29
C ALA A 389 -12.21 -6.07 10.99
N VAL A 390 -12.43 -7.15 10.23
CA VAL A 390 -13.04 -8.38 10.75
C VAL A 390 -12.09 -9.10 11.71
N ILE A 391 -10.83 -9.28 11.33
CA ILE A 391 -9.88 -10.03 12.16
C ILE A 391 -9.50 -9.23 13.42
N ALA A 392 -9.37 -7.90 13.33
CA ALA A 392 -9.15 -7.07 14.52
C ALA A 392 -10.34 -7.13 15.49
N ALA A 393 -11.58 -7.14 14.98
CA ALA A 393 -12.78 -7.29 15.81
C ALA A 393 -12.85 -8.68 16.49
N ILE A 394 -12.52 -9.76 15.79
CA ILE A 394 -12.43 -11.10 16.37
C ILE A 394 -11.31 -11.16 17.41
N SER A 395 -10.15 -10.58 17.09
CA SER A 395 -9.00 -10.49 18.00
C SER A 395 -9.30 -9.67 19.25
N ALA A 396 -10.19 -8.68 19.20
CA ALA A 396 -10.67 -7.91 20.34
C ALA A 396 -11.27 -8.82 21.41
N SER A 397 -12.28 -9.60 21.02
CA SER A 397 -12.94 -10.54 21.93
C SER A 397 -12.00 -11.66 22.40
N ALA A 398 -11.09 -12.10 21.55
CA ALA A 398 -10.11 -13.12 21.87
C ALA A 398 -9.07 -12.60 22.89
N PHE A 399 -8.62 -11.36 22.75
CA PHE A 399 -7.68 -10.74 23.69
C PHE A 399 -8.29 -10.60 25.10
N ASP A 400 -9.52 -10.13 25.21
CA ASP A 400 -10.17 -9.95 26.50
C ASP A 400 -10.49 -11.26 27.22
N ARG A 401 -10.73 -12.37 26.49
CA ARG A 401 -11.07 -13.69 27.06
C ARG A 401 -9.87 -14.61 27.27
N GLY A 402 -8.94 -14.64 26.31
CA GLY A 402 -7.84 -15.61 26.24
C GLY A 402 -6.45 -14.98 26.15
N GLY A 403 -6.37 -13.67 26.33
CA GLY A 403 -5.11 -12.93 26.26
C GLY A 403 -4.48 -12.95 24.85
N PHE A 404 -3.23 -12.54 24.78
CA PHE A 404 -2.51 -12.42 23.52
C PHE A 404 -2.26 -13.76 22.82
N SER A 405 -2.19 -14.86 23.56
CA SER A 405 -2.04 -16.19 22.97
C SER A 405 -3.21 -16.57 22.06
N ALA A 406 -4.45 -16.16 22.42
CA ALA A 406 -5.62 -16.38 21.56
C ALA A 406 -5.55 -15.55 20.28
N VAL A 407 -5.07 -14.31 20.35
CA VAL A 407 -4.84 -13.46 19.17
C VAL A 407 -3.79 -14.07 18.25
N ALA A 408 -2.70 -14.59 18.82
CA ALA A 408 -1.64 -15.26 18.06
C ALA A 408 -2.15 -16.52 17.32
N LEU A 409 -3.04 -17.30 17.96
CA LEU A 409 -3.65 -18.47 17.31
C LEU A 409 -4.57 -18.07 16.14
N ILE A 410 -5.35 -16.99 16.28
CA ILE A 410 -6.17 -16.43 15.19
C ILE A 410 -5.27 -15.99 14.03
N ALA A 411 -4.18 -15.26 14.31
CA ALA A 411 -3.23 -14.83 13.30
C ALA A 411 -2.53 -16.01 12.62
N ALA A 412 -2.16 -17.03 13.36
CA ALA A 412 -1.58 -18.26 12.82
C ALA A 412 -2.58 -19.02 11.93
N PHE A 413 -3.81 -19.20 12.39
CA PHE A 413 -4.87 -19.85 11.63
C PHE A 413 -5.18 -19.13 10.32
N THR A 414 -5.41 -17.82 10.36
CA THR A 414 -5.68 -17.02 9.17
C THR A 414 -4.51 -17.06 8.18
N THR A 415 -3.28 -17.08 8.68
CA THR A 415 -2.07 -17.17 7.85
C THR A 415 -1.93 -18.54 7.19
N LEU A 416 -2.28 -19.64 7.87
CA LEU A 416 -2.27 -20.99 7.30
C LEU A 416 -3.35 -21.21 6.22
N LEU A 417 -4.42 -20.43 6.21
CA LEU A 417 -5.42 -20.47 5.13
C LEU A 417 -4.93 -19.85 3.82
N ILE A 418 -3.85 -19.03 3.84
CA ILE A 418 -3.32 -18.37 2.64
C ILE A 418 -2.75 -19.38 1.64
N PRO A 419 -1.85 -20.32 2.00
CA PRO A 419 -1.39 -21.35 1.09
C PRO A 419 -2.51 -22.15 0.43
N ILE A 420 -3.57 -22.46 1.19
CA ILE A 420 -4.74 -23.19 0.68
C ILE A 420 -5.47 -22.35 -0.37
N SER A 421 -5.66 -21.07 -0.10
CA SER A 421 -6.28 -20.14 -1.04
C SER A 421 -5.42 -19.93 -2.32
N CYS A 422 -4.08 -20.04 -2.20
CA CYS A 422 -3.16 -19.95 -3.33
C CYS A 422 -3.23 -21.13 -4.29
N ILE A 423 -3.83 -22.28 -3.91
CA ILE A 423 -4.06 -23.42 -4.81
C ILE A 423 -4.96 -23.02 -5.99
N TRP A 424 -5.89 -22.07 -5.76
CA TRP A 424 -6.86 -21.57 -6.74
C TRP A 424 -6.29 -20.46 -7.63
N LEU A 425 -5.10 -19.93 -7.29
CA LEU A 425 -4.39 -18.95 -8.09
C LEU A 425 -3.60 -19.71 -9.18
N ARG A 426 -3.94 -19.49 -10.43
CA ARG A 426 -3.18 -20.03 -11.56
C ARG A 426 -1.91 -19.21 -11.69
N GLU A 427 -0.76 -19.87 -11.72
CA GLU A 427 0.46 -19.28 -12.21
C GLU A 427 0.31 -19.11 -13.73
N PRO A 428 0.65 -17.93 -14.29
CA PRO A 428 0.59 -17.67 -15.73
C PRO A 428 1.54 -18.56 -16.52
#